data_2b649cb5aba0a524c6221b5f49d94992
#
_entry.id   2b649cb5aba0a524c6221b5f49d94992
#
_cell.length_a   1.000
_cell.length_b   1.000
_cell.length_c   1.000
_cell.angle_alpha   90.00
_cell.angle_beta   90.00
_cell.angle_gamma   90.00
#
_symmetry.space_group_name_H-M   'P 1'
#
loop_
_entity.id
_entity.type
_entity.pdbx_description
1 polymer ?
#
loop_
_entity_poly.entity_id
_entity_poly.type
_entity_poly.pdbx_seq_one_letter_code
_entity_poly.pdbx_strand_id
1 'polypeptide(L)'
;MDFAPMVNIMPFGMCTTPSNPTVAAATAAAMGALTPMPCIPAVTTPWMPGNPMVLVQGQPALTRTCCNMCMWGGQITFTTDGQMPGIPPMFVPPVSVMMPEPLTDIEKSLLMSDEQWAYNNEWEQAKYAGAGDRAVADKLDEIASHYEQAGEFDKATQARETAGQFRERADKKQAAAMEAVNNKYRVAGGQTEQVVEKPMTREELQGIHDQATKEQAQYEQEISQIDKQLAQNQEVINKQGEELATVSRELSKANESLKAANQEKKDATEKRETAEQAAKDAEWREESAKRRGDKEAAQYFHNQKKEAEKTAKEAAKEEEKATKKVAKEEKEYESVSKEQNKAYTSFRDSVDHGNELKGQKQTAENNRNAAEQKANAAQQALDAQDTLAQHDDAVSYHNETKETTREKREEKVAYEQEAKKNQEESDAWYKLGAEAQRQGNQDLANSFYRNDGEYHDKAVEAGKKAREKEDEYNAAKAEMHEAYNQAYSDDALFDAYTAEMQYDKSTEFLKNNPSDNAGGSTNTNEPSTKFGKTKGSKNK
;
A
#
# COMPACT_ATOMS: atom_id res chain seq x y z
N MET A 1 5.82 -41.66 -2.62
CA MET A 1 6.27 -40.35 -3.20
C MET A 1 5.09 -39.40 -3.21
N ASP A 2 5.14 -38.39 -2.37
CA ASP A 2 4.05 -37.47 -2.24
C ASP A 2 4.07 -36.45 -3.37
N PHE A 3 2.95 -36.29 -4.05
CA PHE A 3 2.75 -35.35 -5.17
C PHE A 3 1.45 -34.57 -5.02
N ALA A 4 0.98 -34.43 -3.77
CA ALA A 4 -0.26 -33.71 -3.50
C ALA A 4 -0.11 -32.20 -3.78
N PRO A 5 -0.89 -31.61 -4.69
CA PRO A 5 -0.90 -30.17 -4.91
C PRO A 5 -1.25 -29.41 -3.62
N MET A 6 -0.63 -28.26 -3.41
CA MET A 6 -0.80 -27.40 -2.23
C MET A 6 -0.30 -28.00 -0.89
N VAL A 7 0.23 -29.22 -0.91
CA VAL A 7 0.82 -29.89 0.27
C VAL A 7 2.31 -30.14 0.03
N ASN A 8 2.65 -30.90 -1.02
CA ASN A 8 4.04 -31.26 -1.37
C ASN A 8 4.53 -30.51 -2.62
N ILE A 9 3.60 -30.01 -3.44
CA ILE A 9 3.88 -29.20 -4.62
C ILE A 9 3.19 -27.85 -4.43
N MET A 10 3.98 -26.86 -4.08
CA MET A 10 3.49 -25.49 -3.85
C MET A 10 3.24 -24.76 -5.17
N PRO A 11 2.45 -23.67 -5.16
CA PRO A 11 2.22 -22.85 -6.34
C PRO A 11 3.51 -22.26 -6.93
N PHE A 12 3.58 -22.15 -8.26
CA PHE A 12 4.75 -21.62 -9.01
C PHE A 12 4.52 -20.18 -9.51
N GLY A 13 3.92 -19.32 -8.70
CA GLY A 13 3.62 -17.94 -9.10
C GLY A 13 2.41 -17.86 -10.04
N MET A 14 2.59 -17.35 -11.27
CA MET A 14 1.50 -17.12 -12.22
C MET A 14 1.51 -18.15 -13.33
N CYS A 15 0.34 -18.74 -13.60
CA CYS A 15 0.13 -19.63 -14.76
C CYS A 15 -0.22 -18.80 -15.99
N THR A 16 0.47 -19.05 -17.09
CA THR A 16 0.26 -18.35 -18.38
C THR A 16 -0.29 -19.24 -19.47
N THR A 17 -0.50 -20.54 -19.19
CA THR A 17 -0.96 -21.47 -20.22
C THR A 17 -2.48 -21.37 -20.46
N PRO A 18 -2.92 -21.18 -21.71
CA PRO A 18 -4.35 -21.18 -22.06
C PRO A 18 -5.06 -22.52 -21.82
N SER A 19 -4.34 -23.61 -21.64
CA SER A 19 -4.91 -24.91 -21.28
C SER A 19 -5.48 -24.94 -19.86
N ASN A 20 -5.08 -23.99 -19.01
CA ASN A 20 -5.66 -23.83 -17.69
C ASN A 20 -7.00 -23.08 -17.80
N PRO A 21 -8.13 -23.66 -17.34
CA PRO A 21 -9.46 -23.05 -17.46
C PRO A 21 -9.55 -21.64 -16.85
N THR A 22 -8.83 -21.37 -15.76
CA THR A 22 -8.84 -20.05 -15.13
C THR A 22 -8.12 -18.99 -15.97
N VAL A 23 -7.00 -19.36 -16.60
CA VAL A 23 -6.27 -18.50 -17.55
C VAL A 23 -7.11 -18.30 -18.83
N ALA A 24 -7.72 -19.35 -19.34
CA ALA A 24 -8.60 -19.27 -20.51
C ALA A 24 -9.78 -18.32 -20.27
N ALA A 25 -10.46 -18.44 -19.13
CA ALA A 25 -11.58 -17.58 -18.77
C ALA A 25 -11.16 -16.10 -18.60
N ALA A 26 -10.04 -15.85 -17.91
CA ALA A 26 -9.51 -14.50 -17.73
C ALA A 26 -9.05 -13.86 -19.07
N THR A 27 -8.43 -14.66 -19.95
CA THR A 27 -8.01 -14.23 -21.29
C THR A 27 -9.22 -13.93 -22.18
N ALA A 28 -10.27 -14.73 -22.11
CA ALA A 28 -11.52 -14.47 -22.83
C ALA A 28 -12.21 -13.18 -22.32
N ALA A 29 -12.24 -12.96 -21.00
CA ALA A 29 -12.77 -11.73 -20.40
C ALA A 29 -11.96 -10.48 -20.81
N ALA A 30 -10.66 -10.64 -21.06
CA ALA A 30 -9.75 -9.59 -21.55
C ALA A 30 -9.71 -9.48 -23.08
N MET A 31 -10.78 -9.88 -23.77
CA MET A 31 -10.91 -9.82 -25.25
C MET A 31 -9.76 -10.51 -26.01
N GLY A 32 -9.22 -11.61 -25.45
CA GLY A 32 -8.15 -12.39 -26.06
C GLY A 32 -6.73 -11.98 -25.65
N ALA A 33 -6.55 -10.94 -24.83
CA ALA A 33 -5.27 -10.62 -24.26
C ALA A 33 -4.91 -11.65 -23.17
N LEU A 34 -3.76 -12.34 -23.33
CA LEU A 34 -3.33 -13.36 -22.37
C LEU A 34 -3.22 -12.77 -20.96
N THR A 35 -4.07 -13.24 -20.07
CA THR A 35 -4.15 -12.79 -18.68
C THR A 35 -3.66 -13.89 -17.75
N PRO A 36 -2.44 -13.77 -17.16
CA PRO A 36 -1.92 -14.73 -16.22
C PRO A 36 -2.80 -14.81 -14.96
N MET A 37 -2.97 -16.03 -14.43
CA MET A 37 -3.72 -16.29 -13.19
C MET A 37 -2.83 -17.01 -12.17
N PRO A 38 -3.08 -16.89 -10.86
CA PRO A 38 -2.32 -17.62 -9.84
C PRO A 38 -2.24 -19.10 -10.16
N CYS A 39 -1.02 -19.66 -10.02
CA CYS A 39 -0.79 -21.06 -10.31
C CYS A 39 -1.41 -21.94 -9.23
N ILE A 40 -2.31 -22.83 -9.63
CA ILE A 40 -2.78 -23.95 -8.81
C ILE A 40 -2.28 -25.22 -9.51
N PRO A 41 -1.22 -25.89 -9.00
CA PRO A 41 -0.68 -27.07 -9.65
C PRO A 41 -1.74 -28.17 -9.73
N ALA A 42 -1.95 -28.73 -10.89
CA ALA A 42 -2.83 -29.89 -11.11
C ALA A 42 -1.96 -31.09 -11.50
N VAL A 43 -1.57 -31.89 -10.50
CA VAL A 43 -0.70 -33.04 -10.67
C VAL A 43 -1.45 -34.29 -10.26
N THR A 44 -1.49 -35.28 -11.14
CA THR A 44 -2.25 -36.52 -10.96
C THR A 44 -1.39 -37.78 -10.97
N THR A 45 -0.11 -37.64 -11.28
CA THR A 45 0.83 -38.74 -11.39
C THR A 45 1.98 -38.59 -10.39
N PRO A 46 2.56 -39.69 -9.89
CA PRO A 46 3.74 -39.63 -9.04
C PRO A 46 4.97 -39.13 -9.81
N TRP A 47 5.97 -38.68 -9.07
CA TRP A 47 7.27 -38.28 -9.63
C TRP A 47 7.97 -39.41 -10.35
N MET A 48 8.51 -39.16 -11.54
CA MET A 48 9.25 -40.16 -12.33
C MET A 48 10.53 -39.55 -12.95
N PRO A 49 11.60 -40.36 -13.14
CA PRO A 49 11.81 -41.67 -12.57
C PRO A 49 12.25 -41.59 -11.11
N GLY A 50 11.66 -42.41 -10.22
CA GLY A 50 12.18 -42.58 -8.86
C GLY A 50 13.38 -43.53 -8.86
N ASN A 51 14.24 -43.47 -7.85
CA ASN A 51 15.34 -44.44 -7.69
C ASN A 51 14.81 -45.77 -7.12
N PRO A 52 14.75 -46.85 -7.92
CA PRO A 52 14.17 -48.12 -7.48
C PRO A 52 15.06 -48.86 -6.48
N MET A 53 16.32 -48.46 -6.34
CA MET A 53 17.28 -49.09 -5.43
C MET A 53 17.17 -48.60 -3.99
N VAL A 54 16.51 -47.46 -3.79
CA VAL A 54 16.29 -46.87 -2.46
C VAL A 54 14.78 -46.65 -2.29
N LEU A 55 14.22 -47.35 -1.32
CA LEU A 55 12.79 -47.25 -1.01
C LEU A 55 12.58 -46.48 0.29
N VAL A 56 11.70 -45.46 0.24
CA VAL A 56 11.23 -44.74 1.42
C VAL A 56 9.75 -45.07 1.58
N GLN A 57 9.42 -45.71 2.70
CA GLN A 57 8.05 -46.23 2.96
C GLN A 57 7.50 -47.12 1.82
N GLY A 58 8.37 -47.90 1.22
CA GLY A 58 8.02 -48.83 0.13
C GLY A 58 7.87 -48.18 -1.25
N GLN A 59 8.16 -46.89 -1.39
CA GLN A 59 8.14 -46.16 -2.66
C GLN A 59 9.57 -45.79 -3.09
N PRO A 60 9.89 -45.76 -4.40
CA PRO A 60 11.18 -45.31 -4.92
C PRO A 60 11.53 -43.92 -4.42
N ALA A 61 12.77 -43.73 -3.96
CA ALA A 61 13.22 -42.44 -3.46
C ALA A 61 13.25 -41.39 -4.58
N LEU A 62 12.93 -40.11 -4.22
CA LEU A 62 13.08 -38.99 -5.11
C LEU A 62 14.57 -38.65 -5.31
N THR A 63 14.91 -38.34 -6.53
CA THR A 63 16.23 -37.82 -6.94
C THR A 63 16.10 -36.51 -7.66
N ARG A 64 17.20 -35.79 -7.80
CA ARG A 64 17.22 -34.50 -8.55
C ARG A 64 16.75 -34.63 -10.01
N THR A 65 16.84 -35.84 -10.57
CA THR A 65 16.43 -36.11 -11.95
C THR A 65 14.94 -36.44 -12.07
N CYS A 66 14.22 -36.56 -10.95
CA CYS A 66 12.79 -36.79 -10.97
C CYS A 66 12.07 -35.55 -11.52
N CYS A 67 11.07 -35.77 -12.34
CA CYS A 67 10.18 -34.74 -12.83
C CYS A 67 8.72 -35.14 -12.67
N ASN A 68 7.85 -34.18 -12.70
CA ASN A 68 6.40 -34.38 -12.72
C ASN A 68 5.78 -33.42 -13.77
N MET A 69 4.53 -33.68 -14.13
CA MET A 69 3.81 -32.90 -15.11
C MET A 69 2.54 -32.31 -14.52
N CYS A 70 2.37 -31.01 -14.67
CA CYS A 70 1.08 -30.37 -14.45
C CYS A 70 0.15 -30.69 -15.61
N MET A 71 -1.12 -31.01 -15.34
CA MET A 71 -2.15 -31.29 -16.39
C MET A 71 -2.26 -30.19 -17.45
N TRP A 72 -1.89 -28.98 -17.08
CA TRP A 72 -1.89 -27.82 -17.97
C TRP A 72 -0.63 -27.70 -18.84
N GLY A 73 0.23 -28.72 -18.85
CA GLY A 73 1.41 -28.84 -19.73
C GLY A 73 2.71 -28.30 -19.15
N GLY A 74 2.75 -27.90 -17.86
CA GLY A 74 3.98 -27.47 -17.19
C GLY A 74 4.78 -28.66 -16.67
N GLN A 75 6.08 -28.74 -17.01
CA GLN A 75 7.01 -29.71 -16.39
C GLN A 75 7.51 -29.15 -15.06
N ILE A 76 7.46 -29.97 -14.01
CA ILE A 76 7.92 -29.65 -12.68
C ILE A 76 9.20 -30.46 -12.40
N THR A 77 10.29 -29.77 -12.06
CA THR A 77 11.60 -30.37 -11.79
C THR A 77 12.19 -29.79 -10.52
N PHE A 78 13.14 -30.49 -9.93
CA PHE A 78 13.92 -29.98 -8.81
C PHE A 78 15.03 -29.05 -9.33
N THR A 79 15.10 -27.83 -8.82
CA THR A 79 16.19 -26.91 -9.09
C THR A 79 17.43 -27.25 -8.27
N THR A 80 17.23 -27.77 -7.05
CA THR A 80 18.27 -28.26 -6.17
C THR A 80 17.80 -29.56 -5.52
N ASP A 81 18.74 -30.38 -5.07
CA ASP A 81 18.45 -31.57 -4.26
C ASP A 81 18.32 -31.28 -2.76
N GLY A 82 18.35 -29.97 -2.41
CA GLY A 82 18.36 -29.52 -1.02
C GLY A 82 19.69 -29.82 -0.29
N GLN A 83 20.68 -30.36 -1.01
CA GLN A 83 22.02 -30.53 -0.49
C GLN A 83 22.92 -29.40 -1.02
N MET A 84 23.83 -28.94 -0.19
CA MET A 84 24.87 -27.99 -0.64
C MET A 84 25.67 -28.65 -1.77
N PRO A 85 26.10 -27.90 -2.81
CA PRO A 85 26.99 -28.47 -3.83
C PRO A 85 28.24 -28.96 -3.16
N GLY A 86 28.27 -30.28 -2.99
CA GLY A 86 29.37 -30.94 -2.33
C GLY A 86 30.65 -30.83 -3.16
N ILE A 87 31.76 -30.70 -2.47
CA ILE A 87 33.11 -30.93 -2.94
C ILE A 87 33.12 -32.17 -3.86
N PRO A 88 33.76 -32.11 -5.05
CA PRO A 88 33.80 -33.27 -5.94
C PRO A 88 34.38 -34.52 -5.19
N PRO A 89 33.88 -35.74 -5.42
CA PRO A 89 34.32 -36.92 -4.71
C PRO A 89 35.80 -37.18 -4.98
N MET A 90 36.65 -36.96 -3.98
CA MET A 90 38.01 -37.46 -4.02
C MET A 90 37.94 -38.99 -3.94
N PHE A 91 38.52 -39.65 -4.94
CA PHE A 91 38.64 -41.10 -5.06
C PHE A 91 39.40 -41.65 -3.85
N VAL A 92 38.70 -42.32 -2.95
CA VAL A 92 39.32 -43.04 -1.84
C VAL A 92 39.28 -44.54 -2.18
N PRO A 93 40.46 -45.23 -2.21
CA PRO A 93 40.49 -46.70 -2.44
C PRO A 93 39.79 -47.44 -1.31
N PRO A 94 39.26 -48.67 -1.58
CA PRO A 94 38.51 -49.43 -0.58
C PRO A 94 39.44 -49.93 0.53
N VAL A 95 39.38 -49.32 1.68
CA VAL A 95 39.92 -49.84 2.93
C VAL A 95 38.71 -50.26 3.77
N SER A 96 38.76 -51.47 4.33
CA SER A 96 37.76 -51.97 5.27
C SER A 96 37.64 -51.01 6.45
N VAL A 97 36.62 -50.18 6.45
CA VAL A 97 36.43 -49.20 7.50
C VAL A 97 35.45 -49.75 8.52
N MET A 98 35.95 -49.99 9.72
CA MET A 98 35.12 -49.84 10.92
C MET A 98 34.46 -48.46 10.81
N MET A 99 33.13 -48.41 10.87
CA MET A 99 32.39 -47.13 10.87
C MET A 99 32.96 -46.24 11.99
N PRO A 100 33.58 -45.10 11.69
CA PRO A 100 33.98 -44.19 12.75
C PRO A 100 32.73 -43.67 13.45
N GLU A 101 32.79 -43.55 14.77
CA GLU A 101 31.77 -42.84 15.52
C GLU A 101 31.56 -41.44 14.89
N PRO A 102 30.32 -40.92 14.87
CA PRO A 102 30.07 -39.60 14.31
C PRO A 102 30.94 -38.58 15.03
N LEU A 103 31.73 -37.80 14.24
CA LEU A 103 32.62 -36.77 14.74
C LEU A 103 31.86 -35.87 15.74
N THR A 104 32.46 -35.64 16.88
CA THR A 104 31.97 -34.66 17.85
C THR A 104 31.97 -33.26 17.20
N ASP A 105 31.18 -32.33 17.72
CA ASP A 105 31.13 -30.96 17.20
C ASP A 105 32.49 -30.24 17.29
N ILE A 106 33.33 -30.67 18.24
CA ILE A 106 34.71 -30.20 18.39
C ILE A 106 35.60 -30.73 17.23
N GLU A 107 35.47 -32.00 16.87
CA GLU A 107 36.24 -32.60 15.75
C GLU A 107 35.80 -32.03 14.40
N LYS A 108 34.51 -31.75 14.21
CA LYS A 108 34.00 -31.04 13.04
C LYS A 108 34.54 -29.60 12.94
N SER A 109 34.66 -28.88 14.06
CA SER A 109 35.21 -27.52 14.08
C SER A 109 36.71 -27.48 13.75
N LEU A 110 37.47 -28.50 14.11
CA LEU A 110 38.91 -28.64 13.81
C LEU A 110 39.19 -28.92 12.31
N LEU A 111 38.20 -29.43 11.56
CA LEU A 111 38.33 -29.77 10.14
C LEU A 111 37.81 -28.66 9.21
N MET A 112 37.19 -27.63 9.76
CA MET A 112 36.68 -26.48 8.99
C MET A 112 37.72 -25.36 8.91
N SER A 113 37.79 -24.66 7.79
CA SER A 113 38.53 -23.39 7.72
C SER A 113 37.87 -22.34 8.64
N ASP A 114 38.65 -21.39 9.13
CA ASP A 114 38.13 -20.32 9.97
C ASP A 114 36.97 -19.56 9.30
N GLU A 115 36.99 -19.40 7.99
CA GLU A 115 35.91 -18.78 7.20
C GLU A 115 34.64 -19.66 7.16
N GLN A 116 34.78 -20.97 7.00
CA GLN A 116 33.64 -21.89 7.03
C GLN A 116 33.01 -21.99 8.42
N TRP A 117 33.85 -21.94 9.46
CA TRP A 117 33.36 -21.94 10.84
C TRP A 117 32.61 -20.63 11.14
N ALA A 118 33.15 -19.48 10.72
CA ALA A 118 32.50 -18.17 10.88
C ALA A 118 31.17 -18.12 10.12
N TYR A 119 31.14 -18.59 8.86
CA TYR A 119 29.90 -18.70 8.10
C TYR A 119 28.84 -19.55 8.79
N ASN A 120 29.20 -20.77 9.23
CA ASN A 120 28.25 -21.65 9.89
C ASN A 120 27.71 -21.06 11.18
N ASN A 121 28.57 -20.40 11.97
CA ASN A 121 28.15 -19.76 13.21
C ASN A 121 27.20 -18.58 12.96
N GLU A 122 27.52 -17.69 12.03
CA GLU A 122 26.65 -16.58 11.64
C GLU A 122 25.34 -17.06 11.00
N TRP A 123 25.40 -18.13 10.20
CA TRP A 123 24.21 -18.76 9.63
C TRP A 123 23.28 -19.36 10.70
N GLU A 124 23.85 -20.05 11.69
CA GLU A 124 23.05 -20.54 12.82
C GLU A 124 22.43 -19.41 13.63
N GLN A 125 23.17 -18.32 13.86
CA GLN A 125 22.62 -17.12 14.51
C GLN A 125 21.50 -16.49 13.68
N ALA A 126 21.66 -16.41 12.36
CA ALA A 126 20.65 -15.85 11.46
C ALA A 126 19.33 -16.65 11.47
N LYS A 127 19.36 -17.98 11.72
CA LYS A 127 18.14 -18.78 11.87
C LYS A 127 17.26 -18.34 13.04
N TYR A 128 17.87 -17.76 14.06
CA TYR A 128 17.17 -17.28 15.25
C TYR A 128 16.85 -15.79 15.18
N ALA A 129 17.19 -15.11 14.08
CA ALA A 129 16.73 -13.76 13.86
C ALA A 129 15.19 -13.74 13.83
N GLY A 130 14.58 -12.86 14.62
CA GLY A 130 13.13 -12.83 14.80
C GLY A 130 12.57 -13.77 15.87
N ALA A 131 13.42 -14.51 16.62
CA ALA A 131 12.94 -15.39 17.70
C ALA A 131 12.17 -14.60 18.78
N GLY A 132 12.58 -13.38 19.08
CA GLY A 132 11.86 -12.50 20.00
C GLY A 132 10.46 -12.19 19.49
N ASP A 133 10.32 -11.81 18.22
CA ASP A 133 9.02 -11.54 17.62
C ASP A 133 8.10 -12.78 17.64
N ARG A 134 8.65 -13.99 17.43
CA ARG A 134 7.87 -15.23 17.55
C ARG A 134 7.41 -15.47 18.99
N ALA A 135 8.26 -15.21 19.98
CA ALA A 135 7.88 -15.34 21.39
C ALA A 135 6.77 -14.36 21.78
N VAL A 136 6.82 -13.12 21.26
CA VAL A 136 5.72 -12.15 21.42
C VAL A 136 4.45 -12.65 20.75
N ALA A 137 4.53 -13.17 19.54
CA ALA A 137 3.37 -13.73 18.84
C ALA A 137 2.72 -14.89 19.60
N ASP A 138 3.52 -15.78 20.19
CA ASP A 138 3.03 -16.89 21.00
C ASP A 138 2.37 -16.38 22.29
N LYS A 139 2.91 -15.34 22.91
CA LYS A 139 2.28 -14.69 24.08
C LYS A 139 0.97 -14.00 23.73
N LEU A 140 0.88 -13.37 22.58
CA LEU A 140 -0.38 -12.77 22.09
C LEU A 140 -1.46 -13.83 21.80
N ASP A 141 -1.09 -15.02 21.33
CA ASP A 141 -2.04 -16.13 21.18
C ASP A 141 -2.53 -16.68 22.53
N GLU A 142 -1.67 -16.70 23.54
CA GLU A 142 -2.06 -17.01 24.91
C GLU A 142 -3.06 -15.96 25.45
N ILE A 143 -2.74 -14.66 25.29
CA ILE A 143 -3.62 -13.55 25.67
C ILE A 143 -4.96 -13.62 24.93
N ALA A 144 -4.95 -13.90 23.63
CA ALA A 144 -6.16 -14.10 22.85
C ALA A 144 -7.05 -15.22 23.40
N SER A 145 -6.44 -16.31 23.87
CA SER A 145 -7.15 -17.42 24.49
C SER A 145 -7.77 -17.04 25.83
N HIS A 146 -7.14 -16.17 26.62
CA HIS A 146 -7.68 -15.62 27.85
C HIS A 146 -8.86 -14.69 27.58
N TYR A 147 -8.78 -13.81 26.58
CA TYR A 147 -9.90 -12.97 26.15
C TYR A 147 -11.10 -13.78 25.65
N GLU A 148 -10.88 -14.87 24.92
CA GLU A 148 -11.97 -15.77 24.53
C GLU A 148 -12.67 -16.40 25.74
N GLN A 149 -11.91 -16.84 26.74
CA GLN A 149 -12.47 -17.39 27.97
C GLN A 149 -13.24 -16.33 28.78
N ALA A 150 -12.83 -15.07 28.70
CA ALA A 150 -13.54 -13.95 29.31
C ALA A 150 -14.76 -13.47 28.49
N GLY A 151 -14.93 -13.96 27.24
CA GLY A 151 -16.02 -13.55 26.35
C GLY A 151 -15.71 -12.27 25.53
N GLU A 152 -14.47 -11.79 25.56
CA GLU A 152 -14.00 -10.57 24.85
C GLU A 152 -13.49 -10.92 23.46
N PHE A 153 -14.37 -11.39 22.57
CA PHE A 153 -14.00 -11.93 21.26
C PHE A 153 -13.35 -10.91 20.31
N ASP A 154 -13.69 -9.63 20.42
CA ASP A 154 -13.10 -8.58 19.58
C ASP A 154 -11.61 -8.39 19.94
N LYS A 155 -11.29 -8.33 21.23
CA LYS A 155 -9.90 -8.26 21.70
C LYS A 155 -9.12 -9.52 21.34
N ALA A 156 -9.73 -10.70 21.48
CA ALA A 156 -9.11 -11.96 21.08
C ALA A 156 -8.75 -11.99 19.58
N THR A 157 -9.64 -11.50 18.73
CA THR A 157 -9.41 -11.40 17.30
C THR A 157 -8.24 -10.44 17.00
N GLN A 158 -8.24 -9.27 17.61
CA GLN A 158 -7.19 -8.26 17.44
C GLN A 158 -5.83 -8.76 17.95
N ALA A 159 -5.79 -9.48 19.07
CA ALA A 159 -4.56 -10.08 19.59
C ALA A 159 -3.98 -11.12 18.61
N ARG A 160 -4.82 -11.96 17.99
CA ARG A 160 -4.38 -12.91 16.95
C ARG A 160 -3.89 -12.22 15.68
N GLU A 161 -4.55 -11.16 15.25
CA GLU A 161 -4.09 -10.36 14.10
C GLU A 161 -2.72 -9.76 14.38
N THR A 162 -2.53 -9.20 15.57
CA THR A 162 -1.24 -8.65 16.01
C THR A 162 -0.18 -9.75 16.09
N ALA A 163 -0.51 -10.94 16.63
CA ALA A 163 0.40 -12.09 16.63
C ALA A 163 0.83 -12.51 15.23
N GLY A 164 -0.11 -12.50 14.27
CA GLY A 164 0.19 -12.75 12.85
C GLY A 164 1.21 -11.75 12.27
N GLN A 165 1.08 -10.48 12.62
CA GLN A 165 2.01 -9.43 12.17
C GLN A 165 3.41 -9.60 12.77
N PHE A 166 3.51 -9.98 14.04
CA PHE A 166 4.80 -10.31 14.66
C PHE A 166 5.47 -11.51 13.99
N ARG A 167 4.71 -12.56 13.61
CA ARG A 167 5.25 -13.69 12.84
C ARG A 167 5.77 -13.28 11.47
N GLU A 168 5.02 -12.46 10.75
CA GLU A 168 5.47 -11.93 9.46
C GLU A 168 6.76 -11.08 9.61
N ARG A 169 6.84 -10.25 10.65
CA ARG A 169 8.04 -9.47 10.97
C ARG A 169 9.23 -10.39 11.31
N ALA A 170 8.99 -11.45 12.08
CA ALA A 170 9.99 -12.45 12.41
C ALA A 170 10.56 -13.15 11.16
N ASP A 171 9.69 -13.54 10.24
CA ASP A 171 10.08 -14.20 9.00
C ASP A 171 10.87 -13.25 8.08
N LYS A 172 10.49 -11.99 8.00
CA LYS A 172 11.26 -10.95 7.28
C LYS A 172 12.65 -10.75 7.89
N LYS A 173 12.75 -10.63 9.24
CA LYS A 173 14.02 -10.50 9.94
C LYS A 173 14.92 -11.70 9.70
N GLN A 174 14.38 -12.91 9.76
CA GLN A 174 15.12 -14.14 9.50
C GLN A 174 15.61 -14.22 8.05
N ALA A 175 14.74 -13.93 7.08
CA ALA A 175 15.10 -13.93 5.66
C ALA A 175 16.21 -12.90 5.36
N ALA A 176 16.08 -11.68 5.89
CA ALA A 176 17.08 -10.63 5.73
C ALA A 176 18.43 -11.00 6.38
N ALA A 177 18.42 -11.59 7.57
CA ALA A 177 19.63 -12.03 8.25
C ALA A 177 20.34 -13.15 7.47
N MET A 178 19.59 -14.15 6.98
CA MET A 178 20.13 -15.21 6.15
C MET A 178 20.70 -14.71 4.82
N GLU A 179 20.02 -13.75 4.19
CA GLU A 179 20.49 -13.11 2.96
C GLU A 179 21.77 -12.30 3.21
N ALA A 180 21.84 -11.56 4.32
CA ALA A 180 23.02 -10.79 4.71
C ALA A 180 24.24 -11.70 4.92
N VAL A 181 24.08 -12.85 5.61
CA VAL A 181 25.13 -13.86 5.77
C VAL A 181 25.57 -14.41 4.41
N ASN A 182 24.62 -14.81 3.56
CA ASN A 182 24.93 -15.31 2.22
C ASN A 182 25.69 -14.28 1.37
N ASN A 183 25.27 -13.02 1.41
CA ASN A 183 25.91 -11.95 0.65
C ASN A 183 27.32 -11.63 1.17
N LYS A 184 27.52 -11.63 2.48
CA LYS A 184 28.83 -11.41 3.13
C LYS A 184 29.88 -12.43 2.66
N TYR A 185 29.51 -13.71 2.58
CA TYR A 185 30.43 -14.80 2.23
C TYR A 185 30.48 -15.10 0.72
N ARG A 186 29.50 -14.64 -0.07
CA ARG A 186 29.50 -14.77 -1.54
C ARG A 186 30.37 -13.71 -2.22
N VAL A 187 30.52 -12.54 -1.62
CA VAL A 187 31.32 -11.42 -2.11
C VAL A 187 32.56 -11.30 -1.21
N ALA A 188 33.59 -12.08 -1.47
CA ALA A 188 34.88 -11.88 -0.81
C ALA A 188 35.39 -10.47 -1.18
N GLY A 189 35.15 -9.47 -0.31
CA GLY A 189 35.71 -8.14 -0.43
C GLY A 189 34.80 -6.93 -0.24
N GLY A 190 33.54 -7.08 0.14
CA GLY A 190 32.65 -5.93 0.34
C GLY A 190 32.12 -5.88 1.77
N GLN A 191 32.59 -4.90 2.57
CA GLN A 191 31.93 -4.55 3.83
C GLN A 191 30.55 -3.95 3.49
N THR A 192 29.49 -4.68 3.74
CA THR A 192 28.15 -4.09 3.87
C THR A 192 28.04 -3.60 5.31
N GLU A 193 28.18 -2.30 5.53
CA GLU A 193 27.67 -1.67 6.73
C GLU A 193 26.19 -2.02 6.85
N GLN A 194 25.82 -2.74 7.88
CA GLN A 194 24.41 -2.80 8.30
C GLN A 194 24.07 -1.39 8.75
N VAL A 195 23.30 -0.67 7.95
CA VAL A 195 22.65 0.56 8.37
C VAL A 195 21.63 0.14 9.42
N VAL A 196 21.99 0.23 10.68
CA VAL A 196 21.03 0.17 11.77
C VAL A 196 20.17 1.42 11.63
N GLU A 197 18.98 1.27 11.07
CA GLU A 197 18.04 2.37 10.96
C GLU A 197 17.70 2.88 12.36
N LYS A 198 18.02 4.14 12.60
CA LYS A 198 17.68 4.80 13.85
C LYS A 198 16.16 5.00 13.90
N PRO A 199 15.50 4.64 15.02
CA PRO A 199 14.08 4.92 15.18
C PRO A 199 13.82 6.43 15.10
N MET A 200 12.66 6.82 14.57
CA MET A 200 12.25 8.22 14.50
C MET A 200 12.05 8.79 15.89
N THR A 201 12.58 9.99 16.12
CA THR A 201 12.39 10.70 17.38
C THR A 201 10.98 11.30 17.47
N ARG A 202 10.56 11.62 18.71
CA ARG A 202 9.27 12.27 18.94
C ARG A 202 9.18 13.62 18.23
N GLU A 203 10.29 14.39 18.25
CA GLU A 203 10.37 15.69 17.59
C GLU A 203 10.25 15.57 16.06
N GLU A 204 10.86 14.53 15.47
CA GLU A 204 10.73 14.25 14.05
C GLU A 204 9.28 13.89 13.67
N LEU A 205 8.62 13.04 14.44
CA LEU A 205 7.23 12.67 14.23
C LEU A 205 6.28 13.85 14.39
N GLN A 206 6.47 14.67 15.44
CA GLN A 206 5.68 15.89 15.65
C GLN A 206 5.88 16.88 14.50
N GLY A 207 7.13 17.04 14.03
CA GLY A 207 7.42 17.90 12.88
C GLY A 207 6.73 17.43 11.60
N ILE A 208 6.68 16.13 11.35
CA ILE A 208 5.98 15.54 10.21
C ILE A 208 4.47 15.76 10.34
N HIS A 209 3.90 15.52 11.52
CA HIS A 209 2.47 15.73 11.80
C HIS A 209 2.06 17.18 11.55
N ASP A 210 2.80 18.15 12.13
CA ASP A 210 2.49 19.57 12.01
C ASP A 210 2.62 20.07 10.57
N GLN A 211 3.64 19.59 9.85
CA GLN A 211 3.84 19.92 8.44
C GLN A 211 2.69 19.35 7.58
N ALA A 212 2.35 18.09 7.76
CA ALA A 212 1.28 17.43 7.00
C ALA A 212 -0.09 18.08 7.27
N THR A 213 -0.39 18.45 8.51
CA THR A 213 -1.61 19.18 8.89
C THR A 213 -1.68 20.55 8.22
N LYS A 214 -0.55 21.25 8.14
CA LYS A 214 -0.47 22.55 7.45
C LYS A 214 -0.69 22.40 5.94
N GLU A 215 -0.10 21.39 5.33
CA GLU A 215 -0.28 21.07 3.91
C GLU A 215 -1.75 20.73 3.61
N GLN A 216 -2.39 19.91 4.45
CA GLN A 216 -3.82 19.60 4.34
C GLN A 216 -4.67 20.89 4.32
N ALA A 217 -4.43 21.81 5.26
CA ALA A 217 -5.17 23.07 5.32
C ALA A 217 -4.93 23.96 4.10
N GLN A 218 -3.73 23.94 3.53
CA GLN A 218 -3.43 24.66 2.28
C GLN A 218 -4.21 24.10 1.09
N TYR A 219 -4.23 22.78 0.93
CA TYR A 219 -4.99 22.13 -0.15
C TYR A 219 -6.51 22.33 0.01
N GLU A 220 -7.05 22.38 1.22
CA GLU A 220 -8.45 22.70 1.47
C GLU A 220 -8.79 24.13 1.00
N GLN A 221 -7.90 25.09 1.22
CA GLN A 221 -8.06 26.46 0.72
C GLN A 221 -7.99 26.51 -0.81
N GLU A 222 -7.06 25.78 -1.42
CA GLU A 222 -6.92 25.68 -2.87
C GLU A 222 -8.18 25.08 -3.51
N ILE A 223 -8.70 23.97 -2.99
CA ILE A 223 -9.95 23.33 -3.43
C ILE A 223 -11.10 24.32 -3.36
N SER A 224 -11.22 25.08 -2.25
CA SER A 224 -12.27 26.11 -2.09
C SER A 224 -12.16 27.23 -3.13
N GLN A 225 -10.94 27.63 -3.53
CA GLN A 225 -10.73 28.62 -4.59
C GLN A 225 -11.12 28.07 -5.96
N ILE A 226 -10.72 26.82 -6.26
CA ILE A 226 -11.07 26.15 -7.52
C ILE A 226 -12.59 25.98 -7.63
N ASP A 227 -13.28 25.63 -6.55
CA ASP A 227 -14.74 25.51 -6.54
C ASP A 227 -15.44 26.82 -6.88
N LYS A 228 -14.93 27.95 -6.39
CA LYS A 228 -15.44 29.29 -6.76
C LYS A 228 -15.21 29.59 -8.25
N GLN A 229 -14.04 29.24 -8.78
CA GLN A 229 -13.74 29.41 -10.19
C GLN A 229 -14.62 28.50 -11.08
N LEU A 230 -14.86 27.26 -10.66
CA LEU A 230 -15.77 26.34 -11.35
C LEU A 230 -17.20 26.89 -11.38
N ALA A 231 -17.70 27.43 -10.28
CA ALA A 231 -19.02 28.04 -10.23
C ALA A 231 -19.11 29.25 -11.18
N GLN A 232 -18.13 30.14 -11.19
CA GLN A 232 -18.06 31.27 -12.09
C GLN A 232 -17.98 30.84 -13.55
N ASN A 233 -17.14 29.86 -13.87
CA ASN A 233 -17.03 29.33 -15.22
C ASN A 233 -18.34 28.66 -15.69
N GLN A 234 -19.07 28.01 -14.80
CA GLN A 234 -20.38 27.40 -15.13
C GLN A 234 -21.42 28.47 -15.51
N GLU A 235 -21.41 29.64 -14.84
CA GLU A 235 -22.28 30.77 -15.22
C GLU A 235 -21.91 31.29 -16.62
N VAL A 236 -20.61 31.38 -16.93
CA VAL A 236 -20.14 31.79 -18.26
C VAL A 236 -20.58 30.78 -19.33
N ILE A 237 -20.40 29.50 -19.08
CA ILE A 237 -20.85 28.42 -19.98
C ILE A 237 -22.36 28.49 -20.24
N ASN A 238 -23.16 28.69 -19.22
CA ASN A 238 -24.61 28.79 -19.35
C ASN A 238 -25.00 29.99 -20.25
N LYS A 239 -24.42 31.18 -20.00
CA LYS A 239 -24.65 32.37 -20.79
C LYS A 239 -24.24 32.20 -22.25
N GLN A 240 -23.05 31.68 -22.49
CA GLN A 240 -22.56 31.42 -23.86
C GLN A 240 -23.36 30.34 -24.58
N GLY A 241 -23.88 29.34 -23.84
CA GLY A 241 -24.79 28.34 -24.37
C GLY A 241 -26.10 28.92 -24.87
N GLU A 242 -26.69 29.88 -24.14
CA GLU A 242 -27.89 30.61 -24.54
C GLU A 242 -27.62 31.50 -25.78
N GLU A 243 -26.47 32.21 -25.80
CA GLU A 243 -26.03 33.00 -26.94
C GLU A 243 -25.87 32.13 -28.21
N LEU A 244 -25.14 31.01 -28.10
CA LEU A 244 -24.94 30.06 -29.19
C LEU A 244 -26.27 29.50 -29.71
N ALA A 245 -27.20 29.16 -28.82
CA ALA A 245 -28.53 28.70 -29.19
C ALA A 245 -29.36 29.77 -29.94
N THR A 246 -29.14 31.03 -29.60
CA THR A 246 -29.81 32.16 -30.24
C THR A 246 -29.28 32.37 -31.65
N VAL A 247 -27.95 32.50 -31.80
CA VAL A 247 -27.29 32.67 -33.09
C VAL A 247 -27.53 31.45 -34.01
N SER A 248 -27.61 30.24 -33.46
CA SER A 248 -27.93 29.04 -34.24
C SER A 248 -29.35 29.07 -34.82
N ARG A 249 -30.33 29.64 -34.10
CA ARG A 249 -31.68 29.85 -34.59
C ARG A 249 -31.71 30.92 -35.69
N GLU A 250 -30.91 31.98 -35.56
CA GLU A 250 -30.78 33.04 -36.58
C GLU A 250 -30.13 32.48 -37.85
N LEU A 251 -29.08 31.65 -37.72
CA LEU A 251 -28.47 30.97 -38.87
C LEU A 251 -29.47 30.06 -39.63
N SER A 252 -30.30 29.34 -38.87
CA SER A 252 -31.35 28.50 -39.50
C SER A 252 -32.32 29.35 -40.32
N LYS A 253 -32.77 30.52 -39.80
CA LYS A 253 -33.64 31.45 -40.52
C LYS A 253 -32.98 32.05 -41.76
N ALA A 254 -31.71 32.48 -41.64
CA ALA A 254 -30.93 32.99 -42.75
C ALA A 254 -30.75 31.93 -43.85
N ASN A 255 -30.54 30.68 -43.49
CA ASN A 255 -30.44 29.56 -44.42
C ASN A 255 -31.79 29.31 -45.15
N GLU A 256 -32.90 29.39 -44.44
CA GLU A 256 -34.25 29.27 -45.05
C GLU A 256 -34.51 30.43 -46.01
N SER A 257 -34.18 31.66 -45.64
CA SER A 257 -34.30 32.84 -46.50
C SER A 257 -33.45 32.71 -47.77
N LEU A 258 -32.21 32.27 -47.63
CA LEU A 258 -31.31 32.06 -48.75
C LEU A 258 -31.83 30.95 -49.70
N LYS A 259 -32.35 29.84 -49.15
CA LYS A 259 -32.99 28.80 -49.96
C LYS A 259 -34.21 29.31 -50.74
N ALA A 260 -35.05 30.11 -50.10
CA ALA A 260 -36.21 30.74 -50.76
C ALA A 260 -35.79 31.71 -51.88
N ALA A 261 -34.79 32.54 -51.63
CA ALA A 261 -34.25 33.46 -52.65
C ALA A 261 -33.62 32.71 -53.82
N ASN A 262 -32.90 31.62 -53.58
CA ASN A 262 -32.38 30.76 -54.67
C ASN A 262 -33.48 30.11 -55.49
N GLN A 263 -34.58 29.67 -54.87
CA GLN A 263 -35.71 29.12 -55.59
C GLN A 263 -36.40 30.22 -56.45
N GLU A 264 -36.63 31.41 -55.90
CA GLU A 264 -37.18 32.53 -56.66
C GLU A 264 -36.32 32.87 -57.90
N LYS A 265 -34.98 32.86 -57.73
CA LYS A 265 -34.04 33.09 -58.84
C LYS A 265 -34.17 32.01 -59.92
N LYS A 266 -34.24 30.74 -59.51
CA LYS A 266 -34.40 29.61 -60.42
C LYS A 266 -35.70 29.74 -61.21
N ASP A 267 -36.82 30.04 -60.55
CA ASP A 267 -38.13 30.22 -61.20
C ASP A 267 -38.11 31.40 -62.17
N ALA A 268 -37.45 32.52 -61.83
CA ALA A 268 -37.31 33.68 -62.73
C ALA A 268 -36.42 33.37 -63.95
N THR A 269 -35.35 32.55 -63.78
CA THR A 269 -34.49 32.09 -64.87
C THR A 269 -35.28 31.20 -65.84
N GLU A 270 -36.07 30.24 -65.33
CA GLU A 270 -36.89 29.34 -66.14
C GLU A 270 -37.95 30.12 -66.95
N LYS A 271 -38.58 31.12 -66.33
CA LYS A 271 -39.53 32.00 -67.03
C LYS A 271 -38.82 32.78 -68.15
N ARG A 272 -37.66 33.37 -67.93
CA ARG A 272 -36.88 34.08 -68.96
C ARG A 272 -36.54 33.17 -70.13
N GLU A 273 -35.97 31.96 -69.82
CA GLU A 273 -35.56 30.99 -70.84
C GLU A 273 -36.77 30.52 -71.71
N THR A 274 -37.90 30.26 -71.05
CA THR A 274 -39.13 29.89 -71.69
C THR A 274 -39.61 31.00 -72.63
N ALA A 275 -39.63 32.26 -72.24
CA ALA A 275 -40.02 33.41 -73.02
C ALA A 275 -39.05 33.66 -74.21
N GLU A 276 -37.75 33.53 -73.98
CA GLU A 276 -36.70 33.63 -75.02
C GLU A 276 -36.89 32.54 -76.07
N GLN A 277 -37.18 31.28 -75.64
CA GLN A 277 -37.44 30.19 -76.57
C GLN A 277 -38.73 30.43 -77.42
N ALA A 278 -39.78 30.93 -76.73
CA ALA A 278 -41.02 31.29 -77.42
C ALA A 278 -40.81 32.40 -78.48
N ALA A 279 -39.92 33.38 -78.17
CA ALA A 279 -39.58 34.42 -79.13
C ALA A 279 -38.80 33.85 -80.33
N LYS A 280 -37.84 32.95 -80.11
CA LYS A 280 -37.12 32.25 -81.20
C LYS A 280 -38.02 31.38 -82.05
N ASP A 281 -38.94 30.66 -81.45
CA ASP A 281 -39.92 29.84 -82.17
C ASP A 281 -40.90 30.68 -83.01
N ALA A 282 -41.34 31.81 -82.49
CA ALA A 282 -42.16 32.78 -83.19
C ALA A 282 -41.41 33.40 -84.38
N GLU A 283 -40.13 33.75 -84.18
CA GLU A 283 -39.24 34.26 -85.25
C GLU A 283 -39.11 33.21 -86.42
N TRP A 284 -38.80 31.99 -86.06
CA TRP A 284 -38.70 30.91 -87.09
C TRP A 284 -39.99 30.71 -87.83
N ARG A 285 -41.13 30.77 -87.15
CA ARG A 285 -42.48 30.68 -87.81
C ARG A 285 -42.78 31.88 -88.68
N GLU A 286 -42.44 33.14 -88.23
CA GLU A 286 -42.55 34.34 -88.99
C GLU A 286 -41.76 34.24 -90.32
N GLU A 287 -40.47 33.85 -90.23
CA GLU A 287 -39.63 33.67 -91.38
C GLU A 287 -40.17 32.58 -92.34
N SER A 288 -40.66 31.48 -91.83
CA SER A 288 -41.30 30.40 -92.62
C SER A 288 -42.55 30.88 -93.36
N ALA A 289 -43.39 31.69 -92.72
CA ALA A 289 -44.58 32.28 -93.31
C ALA A 289 -44.19 33.32 -94.38
N LYS A 290 -43.18 34.15 -94.18
CA LYS A 290 -42.64 35.07 -95.17
C LYS A 290 -42.12 34.35 -96.42
N ARG A 291 -41.43 33.22 -96.32
CA ARG A 291 -40.94 32.38 -97.42
C ARG A 291 -42.08 31.75 -98.20
N ARG A 292 -43.22 31.47 -97.60
CA ARG A 292 -44.41 30.93 -98.21
C ARG A 292 -45.32 31.99 -98.86
N GLY A 293 -45.03 33.31 -98.66
CA GLY A 293 -45.84 34.40 -99.16
C GLY A 293 -47.12 34.67 -98.38
N ASP A 294 -47.30 34.06 -97.21
CA ASP A 294 -48.45 34.23 -96.31
C ASP A 294 -48.25 35.43 -95.39
N LYS A 295 -48.81 36.56 -95.86
CA LYS A 295 -48.63 37.90 -95.14
C LYS A 295 -49.39 37.94 -93.82
N GLU A 296 -50.56 37.27 -93.71
CA GLU A 296 -51.38 37.33 -92.50
C GLU A 296 -50.73 36.49 -91.41
N ALA A 297 -50.27 35.27 -91.74
CA ALA A 297 -49.53 34.41 -90.78
C ALA A 297 -48.18 35.06 -90.36
N ALA A 298 -47.46 35.72 -91.28
CA ALA A 298 -46.23 36.41 -90.95
C ALA A 298 -46.48 37.56 -89.98
N GLN A 299 -47.56 38.34 -90.14
CA GLN A 299 -47.92 39.41 -89.24
C GLN A 299 -48.36 38.89 -87.85
N TYR A 300 -49.07 37.76 -87.80
CA TYR A 300 -49.48 37.13 -86.54
C TYR A 300 -48.27 36.64 -85.77
N PHE A 301 -47.33 35.97 -86.38
CA PHE A 301 -46.11 35.50 -85.71
C PHE A 301 -45.19 36.65 -85.34
N HIS A 302 -45.16 37.71 -86.14
CA HIS A 302 -44.43 38.94 -85.74
C HIS A 302 -44.96 39.58 -84.42
N ASN A 303 -46.27 39.62 -84.26
CA ASN A 303 -46.90 40.08 -83.04
C ASN A 303 -46.63 39.13 -81.85
N GLN A 304 -46.68 37.81 -82.08
CA GLN A 304 -46.30 36.83 -81.04
C GLN A 304 -44.84 36.98 -80.64
N LYS A 305 -43.93 37.19 -81.62
CA LYS A 305 -42.52 37.44 -81.31
C LYS A 305 -42.36 38.67 -80.46
N LYS A 306 -42.99 39.79 -80.79
CA LYS A 306 -42.94 41.05 -80.03
C LYS A 306 -43.42 40.86 -78.57
N GLU A 307 -44.51 40.11 -78.41
CA GLU A 307 -45.03 39.86 -77.05
C GLU A 307 -44.13 38.92 -76.27
N ALA A 308 -43.57 37.86 -76.92
CA ALA A 308 -42.58 37.00 -76.24
C ALA A 308 -41.27 37.72 -75.89
N GLU A 309 -40.79 38.61 -76.80
CA GLU A 309 -39.62 39.44 -76.48
C GLU A 309 -39.89 40.42 -75.35
N LYS A 310 -41.10 40.98 -75.24
CA LYS A 310 -41.51 41.82 -74.12
C LYS A 310 -41.54 41.03 -72.83
N THR A 311 -42.16 39.85 -72.85
CA THR A 311 -42.20 38.95 -71.68
C THR A 311 -40.80 38.51 -71.25
N ALA A 312 -39.87 38.21 -72.17
CA ALA A 312 -38.51 37.87 -71.91
C ALA A 312 -37.75 39.03 -71.21
N LYS A 313 -37.97 40.29 -71.66
CA LYS A 313 -37.40 41.48 -71.02
C LYS A 313 -37.93 41.71 -69.62
N GLU A 314 -39.23 41.44 -69.38
CA GLU A 314 -39.83 41.56 -68.04
C GLU A 314 -39.27 40.48 -67.13
N ALA A 315 -39.19 39.22 -67.57
CA ALA A 315 -38.61 38.08 -66.83
C ALA A 315 -37.10 38.29 -66.54
N ALA A 316 -36.34 38.89 -67.48
CA ALA A 316 -34.94 39.24 -67.25
C ALA A 316 -34.77 40.25 -66.10
N LYS A 317 -35.71 41.22 -66.00
CA LYS A 317 -35.71 42.14 -64.84
C LYS A 317 -36.07 41.47 -63.53
N GLU A 318 -36.98 40.50 -63.57
CA GLU A 318 -37.32 39.71 -62.39
C GLU A 318 -36.10 38.86 -61.93
N GLU A 319 -35.41 38.22 -62.86
CA GLU A 319 -34.20 37.47 -62.61
C GLU A 319 -33.06 38.35 -62.02
N GLU A 320 -32.86 39.57 -62.54
CA GLU A 320 -31.88 40.50 -61.98
C GLU A 320 -32.24 40.91 -60.54
N LYS A 321 -33.53 41.12 -60.26
CA LYS A 321 -34.00 41.41 -58.88
C LYS A 321 -33.78 40.24 -57.96
N ALA A 322 -34.13 39.02 -58.39
CA ALA A 322 -33.94 37.80 -57.64
C ALA A 322 -32.45 37.53 -57.39
N THR A 323 -31.57 37.75 -58.37
CA THR A 323 -30.13 37.64 -58.23
C THR A 323 -29.56 38.63 -57.17
N LYS A 324 -30.04 39.87 -57.17
CA LYS A 324 -29.67 40.85 -56.13
C LYS A 324 -30.14 40.43 -54.74
N LYS A 325 -31.35 39.79 -54.66
CA LYS A 325 -31.89 39.25 -53.42
C LYS A 325 -31.02 38.11 -52.90
N VAL A 326 -30.64 37.16 -53.74
CA VAL A 326 -29.74 36.04 -53.38
C VAL A 326 -28.42 36.60 -52.81
N ALA A 327 -27.77 37.56 -53.52
CA ALA A 327 -26.52 38.14 -53.07
C ALA A 327 -26.64 38.88 -51.70
N LYS A 328 -27.82 39.39 -51.37
CA LYS A 328 -28.08 39.98 -50.05
C LYS A 328 -28.21 38.92 -48.98
N GLU A 329 -29.01 37.88 -49.21
CA GLU A 329 -29.25 36.77 -48.26
C GLU A 329 -27.96 35.94 -48.03
N GLU A 330 -27.12 35.78 -49.08
CA GLU A 330 -25.80 35.13 -48.95
C GLU A 330 -24.89 35.89 -47.98
N LYS A 331 -24.83 37.21 -48.09
CA LYS A 331 -24.04 38.06 -47.14
C LYS A 331 -24.56 37.96 -45.73
N GLU A 332 -25.88 37.94 -45.54
CA GLU A 332 -26.50 37.78 -44.23
C GLU A 332 -26.21 36.43 -43.63
N TYR A 333 -26.35 35.34 -44.40
CA TYR A 333 -25.98 33.97 -44.01
C TYR A 333 -24.50 33.89 -43.62
N GLU A 334 -23.58 34.44 -44.41
CA GLU A 334 -22.14 34.45 -44.10
C GLU A 334 -21.82 35.20 -42.80
N SER A 335 -22.51 36.33 -42.57
CA SER A 335 -22.34 37.13 -41.34
C SER A 335 -22.75 36.33 -40.11
N VAL A 336 -23.97 35.77 -40.12
CA VAL A 336 -24.50 34.98 -38.99
C VAL A 336 -23.68 33.70 -38.78
N SER A 337 -23.22 33.06 -39.88
CA SER A 337 -22.35 31.89 -39.80
C SER A 337 -21.01 32.19 -39.10
N LYS A 338 -20.40 33.38 -39.35
CA LYS A 338 -19.19 33.85 -38.66
C LYS A 338 -19.46 34.09 -37.18
N GLU A 339 -20.61 34.69 -36.85
CA GLU A 339 -21.01 34.91 -35.45
C GLU A 339 -21.23 33.60 -34.71
N GLN A 340 -21.89 32.62 -35.34
CA GLN A 340 -22.08 31.29 -34.76
C GLN A 340 -20.75 30.61 -34.48
N ASN A 341 -19.81 30.62 -35.43
CA ASN A 341 -18.50 30.06 -35.24
C ASN A 341 -17.73 30.71 -34.09
N LYS A 342 -17.85 32.03 -33.94
CA LYS A 342 -17.25 32.77 -32.81
C LYS A 342 -17.89 32.38 -31.48
N ALA A 343 -19.22 32.33 -31.41
CA ALA A 343 -19.94 31.92 -30.20
C ALA A 343 -19.61 30.47 -29.81
N TYR A 344 -19.55 29.54 -30.79
CA TYR A 344 -19.16 28.17 -30.57
C TYR A 344 -17.73 28.03 -30.03
N THR A 345 -16.77 28.77 -30.58
CA THR A 345 -15.39 28.78 -30.12
C THR A 345 -15.30 29.25 -28.67
N SER A 346 -15.95 30.36 -28.35
CA SER A 346 -15.97 30.89 -26.97
C SER A 346 -16.60 29.90 -25.99
N PHE A 347 -17.72 29.26 -26.36
CA PHE A 347 -18.37 28.24 -25.53
C PHE A 347 -17.46 27.04 -25.29
N ARG A 348 -16.84 26.51 -26.35
CA ARG A 348 -15.91 25.41 -26.24
C ARG A 348 -14.72 25.74 -25.34
N ASP A 349 -14.10 26.92 -25.51
CA ASP A 349 -12.96 27.34 -24.72
C ASP A 349 -13.32 27.44 -23.21
N SER A 350 -14.54 27.88 -22.90
CA SER A 350 -15.01 27.88 -21.49
C SER A 350 -15.28 26.49 -20.94
N VAL A 351 -15.78 25.56 -21.76
CA VAL A 351 -15.94 24.15 -21.37
C VAL A 351 -14.58 23.48 -21.13
N ASP A 352 -13.59 23.74 -22.01
CA ASP A 352 -12.24 23.22 -21.87
C ASP A 352 -11.56 23.76 -20.60
N HIS A 353 -11.71 25.04 -20.31
CA HIS A 353 -11.25 25.64 -19.05
C HIS A 353 -11.93 25.03 -17.82
N GLY A 354 -13.22 24.75 -17.87
CA GLY A 354 -13.93 24.04 -16.80
C GLY A 354 -13.40 22.61 -16.57
N ASN A 355 -13.01 21.92 -17.61
CA ASN A 355 -12.41 20.59 -17.50
C ASN A 355 -10.98 20.66 -16.91
N GLU A 356 -10.20 21.67 -17.26
CA GLU A 356 -8.88 21.92 -16.67
C GLU A 356 -9.00 22.21 -15.16
N LEU A 357 -9.91 23.06 -14.75
CA LEU A 357 -10.18 23.34 -13.33
C LEU A 357 -10.60 22.08 -12.55
N LYS A 358 -11.42 21.19 -13.14
CA LYS A 358 -11.76 19.91 -12.53
C LYS A 358 -10.53 19.01 -12.35
N GLY A 359 -9.62 18.99 -13.32
CA GLY A 359 -8.35 18.28 -13.21
C GLY A 359 -7.48 18.82 -12.07
N GLN A 360 -7.37 20.14 -11.96
CA GLN A 360 -6.65 20.78 -10.86
C GLN A 360 -7.28 20.45 -9.50
N LYS A 361 -8.62 20.51 -9.40
CA LYS A 361 -9.33 20.13 -8.18
C LYS A 361 -9.02 18.69 -7.77
N GLN A 362 -9.09 17.74 -8.70
CA GLN A 362 -8.78 16.33 -8.41
C GLN A 362 -7.35 16.14 -7.91
N THR A 363 -6.39 16.87 -8.47
CA THR A 363 -5.00 16.85 -8.02
C THR A 363 -4.87 17.40 -6.61
N ALA A 364 -5.51 18.53 -6.30
CA ALA A 364 -5.50 19.11 -4.96
C ALA A 364 -6.18 18.20 -3.92
N GLU A 365 -7.29 17.53 -4.27
CA GLU A 365 -7.94 16.54 -3.43
C GLU A 365 -7.04 15.34 -3.14
N ASN A 366 -6.33 14.82 -4.14
CA ASN A 366 -5.37 13.73 -3.96
C ASN A 366 -4.23 14.14 -3.03
N ASN A 367 -3.69 15.32 -3.20
CA ASN A 367 -2.61 15.86 -2.36
C ASN A 367 -3.08 16.07 -0.92
N ARG A 368 -4.31 16.62 -0.72
CA ARG A 368 -4.93 16.74 0.61
C ARG A 368 -5.05 15.38 1.30
N ASN A 369 -5.54 14.36 0.59
CA ASN A 369 -5.68 13.02 1.14
C ASN A 369 -4.33 12.40 1.49
N ALA A 370 -3.29 12.63 0.71
CA ALA A 370 -1.93 12.19 1.01
C ALA A 370 -1.36 12.89 2.25
N ALA A 371 -1.59 14.18 2.41
CA ALA A 371 -1.20 14.94 3.60
C ALA A 371 -1.94 14.45 4.86
N GLU A 372 -3.25 14.19 4.76
CA GLU A 372 -4.06 13.62 5.83
C GLU A 372 -3.55 12.25 6.26
N GLN A 373 -3.23 11.36 5.32
CA GLN A 373 -2.66 10.05 5.65
C GLN A 373 -1.31 10.17 6.37
N LYS A 374 -0.46 11.12 5.97
CA LYS A 374 0.81 11.38 6.66
C LYS A 374 0.61 11.91 8.08
N ALA A 375 -0.30 12.86 8.26
CA ALA A 375 -0.63 13.39 9.59
C ALA A 375 -1.16 12.28 10.51
N ASN A 376 -2.07 11.46 10.02
CA ASN A 376 -2.62 10.34 10.77
C ASN A 376 -1.55 9.30 11.14
N ALA A 377 -0.65 8.95 10.22
CA ALA A 377 0.44 8.02 10.51
C ALA A 377 1.41 8.59 11.55
N ALA A 378 1.76 9.88 11.46
CA ALA A 378 2.62 10.53 12.46
C ALA A 378 1.95 10.58 13.84
N GLN A 379 0.65 10.89 13.93
CA GLN A 379 -0.09 10.85 15.18
C GLN A 379 -0.15 9.44 15.77
N GLN A 380 -0.44 8.43 14.95
CA GLN A 380 -0.45 7.03 15.42
C GLN A 380 0.91 6.57 15.95
N ALA A 381 2.01 7.02 15.34
CA ALA A 381 3.36 6.73 15.84
C ALA A 381 3.64 7.44 17.17
N LEU A 382 3.16 8.68 17.36
CA LEU A 382 3.26 9.42 18.62
C LEU A 382 2.46 8.74 19.74
N ASP A 383 1.22 8.37 19.47
CA ASP A 383 0.36 7.67 20.44
C ASP A 383 0.97 6.32 20.85
N ALA A 384 1.55 5.60 19.89
CA ALA A 384 2.25 4.35 20.16
C ALA A 384 3.50 4.56 21.01
N GLN A 385 4.29 5.61 20.77
CA GLN A 385 5.42 5.95 21.63
C GLN A 385 5.00 6.27 23.07
N ASP A 386 3.87 6.96 23.25
CA ASP A 386 3.34 7.28 24.60
C ASP A 386 2.91 6.00 25.33
N THR A 387 2.26 5.06 24.65
CA THR A 387 1.89 3.76 25.23
C THR A 387 3.11 2.93 25.61
N LEU A 388 4.12 2.87 24.74
CA LEU A 388 5.38 2.17 25.03
C LEU A 388 6.13 2.79 26.21
N ALA A 389 6.18 4.12 26.28
CA ALA A 389 6.81 4.81 27.39
C ALA A 389 6.09 4.52 28.73
N GLN A 390 4.76 4.50 28.75
CA GLN A 390 3.99 4.12 29.94
C GLN A 390 4.25 2.67 30.37
N HIS A 391 4.38 1.76 29.43
CA HIS A 391 4.72 0.37 29.73
C HIS A 391 6.16 0.26 30.29
N ASP A 392 7.14 0.95 29.70
CA ASP A 392 8.52 0.99 30.19
C ASP A 392 8.61 1.57 31.61
N ASP A 393 7.84 2.62 31.91
CA ASP A 393 7.70 3.18 33.25
C ASP A 393 7.12 2.16 34.25
N ALA A 394 6.09 1.42 33.86
CA ALA A 394 5.49 0.36 34.70
C ALA A 394 6.48 -0.79 34.94
N VAL A 395 7.26 -1.21 33.93
CA VAL A 395 8.31 -2.22 34.07
C VAL A 395 9.42 -1.73 34.99
N SER A 396 9.83 -0.46 34.88
CA SER A 396 10.83 0.16 35.72
C SER A 396 10.38 0.22 37.19
N TYR A 397 9.14 0.63 37.43
CA TYR A 397 8.51 0.64 38.75
C TYR A 397 8.45 -0.77 39.36
N HIS A 398 8.06 -1.78 38.59
CA HIS A 398 8.10 -3.16 39.07
C HIS A 398 9.53 -3.61 39.49
N ASN A 399 10.54 -3.28 38.68
CA ASN A 399 11.91 -3.63 39.02
C ASN A 399 12.39 -2.94 40.32
N GLU A 400 12.00 -1.68 40.54
CA GLU A 400 12.31 -0.93 41.77
C GLU A 400 11.62 -1.55 43.00
N THR A 401 10.31 -1.86 42.90
CA THR A 401 9.57 -2.51 44.00
C THR A 401 10.08 -3.92 44.29
N LYS A 402 10.57 -4.65 43.30
CA LYS A 402 11.23 -5.95 43.46
C LYS A 402 12.50 -5.84 44.28
N GLU A 403 13.32 -4.85 44.00
CA GLU A 403 14.56 -4.60 44.73
C GLU A 403 14.25 -4.21 46.18
N THR A 404 13.33 -3.28 46.43
CA THR A 404 12.85 -2.89 47.75
C THR A 404 12.33 -4.10 48.55
N THR A 405 11.57 -4.98 47.89
CA THR A 405 11.07 -6.21 48.55
C THR A 405 12.21 -7.15 48.95
N ARG A 406 13.27 -7.24 48.13
CA ARG A 406 14.47 -8.02 48.43
C ARG A 406 15.17 -7.47 49.66
N GLU A 407 15.40 -6.15 49.72
CA GLU A 407 16.04 -5.47 50.84
C GLU A 407 15.25 -5.71 52.14
N LYS A 408 13.92 -5.54 52.11
CA LYS A 408 13.07 -5.77 53.28
C LYS A 408 13.12 -7.22 53.78
N ARG A 409 13.19 -8.18 52.84
CA ARG A 409 13.39 -9.59 53.17
C ARG A 409 14.73 -9.85 53.86
N GLU A 410 15.82 -9.22 53.38
CA GLU A 410 17.15 -9.36 53.95
C GLU A 410 17.21 -8.79 55.36
N GLU A 411 16.59 -7.61 55.59
CA GLU A 411 16.47 -7.00 56.94
C GLU A 411 15.73 -7.93 57.91
N LYS A 412 14.58 -8.49 57.50
CA LYS A 412 13.80 -9.44 58.30
C LYS A 412 14.65 -10.65 58.70
N VAL A 413 15.28 -11.29 57.69
CA VAL A 413 16.13 -12.47 57.91
C VAL A 413 17.30 -12.18 58.84
N ALA A 414 17.90 -11.00 58.78
CA ALA A 414 18.97 -10.61 59.66
C ALA A 414 18.51 -10.59 61.14
N TYR A 415 17.33 -10.00 61.43
CA TYR A 415 16.78 -10.01 62.79
C TYR A 415 16.33 -11.39 63.27
N GLU A 416 15.80 -12.25 62.38
CA GLU A 416 15.51 -13.65 62.70
C GLU A 416 16.77 -14.43 63.09
N GLN A 417 17.86 -14.23 62.37
CA GLN A 417 19.16 -14.84 62.67
C GLN A 417 19.74 -14.30 63.99
N GLU A 418 19.63 -13.01 64.23
CA GLU A 418 20.08 -12.39 65.50
C GLU A 418 19.28 -12.94 66.69
N ALA A 419 17.94 -13.04 66.57
CA ALA A 419 17.08 -13.62 67.60
C ALA A 419 17.47 -15.09 67.89
N LYS A 420 17.67 -15.87 66.86
CA LYS A 420 18.09 -17.28 66.97
C LYS A 420 19.46 -17.40 67.66
N LYS A 421 20.45 -16.59 67.27
CA LYS A 421 21.78 -16.58 67.85
C LYS A 421 21.71 -16.24 69.35
N ASN A 422 21.00 -15.18 69.70
CA ASN A 422 20.82 -14.77 71.08
C ASN A 422 20.10 -15.83 71.94
N GLN A 423 19.14 -16.56 71.36
CA GLN A 423 18.49 -17.69 72.02
C GLN A 423 19.43 -18.85 72.24
N GLU A 424 20.27 -19.20 71.28
CA GLU A 424 21.30 -20.26 71.42
C GLU A 424 22.32 -19.91 72.53
N GLU A 425 22.74 -18.63 72.62
CA GLU A 425 23.61 -18.13 73.69
C GLU A 425 22.91 -18.20 75.06
N SER A 426 21.66 -17.75 75.17
CA SER A 426 20.80 -17.86 76.39
C SER A 426 20.75 -19.31 76.84
N ASP A 427 20.38 -20.25 75.95
CA ASP A 427 20.31 -21.67 76.28
C ASP A 427 21.65 -22.25 76.73
N ALA A 428 22.78 -21.79 76.20
CA ALA A 428 24.15 -22.19 76.64
C ALA A 428 24.43 -21.70 78.05
N TRP A 429 24.13 -20.44 78.32
CA TRP A 429 24.34 -19.87 79.69
C TRP A 429 23.43 -20.52 80.75
N TYR A 430 22.17 -20.84 80.36
CA TYR A 430 21.26 -21.60 81.23
C TYR A 430 21.86 -22.98 81.61
N LYS A 431 22.38 -23.75 80.61
CA LYS A 431 22.99 -25.05 80.85
C LYS A 431 24.21 -24.94 81.78
N LEU A 432 25.05 -23.93 81.62
CA LEU A 432 26.21 -23.67 82.53
C LEU A 432 25.74 -23.33 83.92
N GLY A 433 24.66 -22.52 84.08
CA GLY A 433 24.04 -22.22 85.35
C GLY A 433 23.52 -23.42 86.10
N ALA A 434 22.78 -24.31 85.38
CA ALA A 434 22.29 -25.54 85.96
C ALA A 434 23.40 -26.52 86.36
N GLU A 435 24.53 -26.56 85.65
CA GLU A 435 25.68 -27.38 86.03
C GLU A 435 26.39 -26.82 87.25
N ALA A 436 26.64 -25.51 87.32
CA ALA A 436 27.24 -24.83 88.49
C ALA A 436 26.38 -25.00 89.74
N GLN A 437 25.06 -24.97 89.58
CA GLN A 437 24.12 -25.22 90.66
C GLN A 437 24.22 -26.64 91.20
N ARG A 438 24.32 -27.62 90.29
CA ARG A 438 24.52 -29.05 90.66
C ARG A 438 25.80 -29.30 91.36
N GLN A 439 26.86 -28.52 91.03
CA GLN A 439 28.15 -28.53 91.70
C GLN A 439 28.18 -27.76 93.03
N GLY A 440 27.08 -27.17 93.47
CA GLY A 440 26.96 -26.42 94.73
C GLY A 440 27.53 -25.00 94.69
N ASN A 441 27.97 -24.47 93.54
CA ASN A 441 28.53 -23.16 93.38
C ASN A 441 27.42 -22.12 93.04
N GLN A 442 26.72 -21.62 94.05
CA GLN A 442 25.56 -20.77 93.92
C GLN A 442 25.90 -19.39 93.30
N ASP A 443 27.06 -18.82 93.67
CA ASP A 443 27.44 -17.51 93.14
C ASP A 443 27.72 -17.57 91.61
N LEU A 444 28.41 -18.62 91.19
CA LEU A 444 28.71 -18.87 89.81
C LEU A 444 27.41 -19.17 89.03
N ALA A 445 26.50 -19.96 89.57
CA ALA A 445 25.20 -20.27 88.96
C ALA A 445 24.40 -18.98 88.78
N ASN A 446 24.34 -18.10 89.79
CA ASN A 446 23.64 -16.83 89.71
C ASN A 446 24.23 -15.91 88.61
N SER A 447 25.58 -15.90 88.47
CA SER A 447 26.23 -15.16 87.40
C SER A 447 25.85 -15.66 85.98
N PHE A 448 25.81 -17.00 85.83
CA PHE A 448 25.41 -17.59 84.57
C PHE A 448 23.91 -17.38 84.21
N TYR A 449 23.02 -17.48 85.20
CA TYR A 449 21.58 -17.15 85.00
C TYR A 449 21.33 -15.65 84.73
N ARG A 450 22.21 -14.77 85.18
CA ARG A 450 22.12 -13.34 84.80
C ARG A 450 22.47 -13.14 83.35
N ASN A 451 23.49 -13.80 82.85
CA ASN A 451 23.87 -13.76 81.45
C ASN A 451 22.78 -14.42 80.58
N ASP A 452 22.21 -15.57 81.00
CA ASP A 452 21.02 -16.18 80.34
C ASP A 452 19.87 -15.20 80.15
N GLY A 453 19.48 -14.50 81.25
CA GLY A 453 18.43 -13.46 81.19
C GLY A 453 18.74 -12.33 80.22
N GLU A 454 20.01 -11.87 80.20
CA GLU A 454 20.45 -10.78 79.32
C GLU A 454 20.35 -11.21 77.82
N TYR A 455 20.81 -12.44 77.49
CA TYR A 455 20.70 -12.93 76.11
C TYR A 455 19.25 -13.31 75.73
N HIS A 456 18.47 -13.78 76.67
CA HIS A 456 17.02 -14.02 76.47
C HIS A 456 16.30 -12.72 76.10
N ASP A 457 16.57 -11.61 76.85
CA ASP A 457 15.97 -10.33 76.56
C ASP A 457 16.35 -9.82 75.15
N LYS A 458 17.62 -9.98 74.78
CA LYS A 458 18.12 -9.65 73.42
C LYS A 458 17.43 -10.48 72.35
N ALA A 459 17.22 -11.77 72.60
CA ALA A 459 16.51 -12.66 71.65
C ALA A 459 15.06 -12.22 71.46
N VAL A 460 14.35 -11.88 72.57
CA VAL A 460 12.95 -11.39 72.53
C VAL A 460 12.88 -10.05 71.78
N GLU A 461 13.83 -9.13 72.02
CA GLU A 461 13.83 -7.83 71.34
C GLU A 461 14.10 -8.01 69.82
N ALA A 462 15.11 -8.83 69.44
CA ALA A 462 15.39 -9.13 68.05
C ALA A 462 14.18 -9.83 67.37
N GLY A 463 13.53 -10.77 68.06
CA GLY A 463 12.30 -11.41 67.58
C GLY A 463 11.11 -10.45 67.38
N LYS A 464 11.02 -9.39 68.22
CA LYS A 464 10.03 -8.33 68.03
C LYS A 464 10.33 -7.49 66.81
N LYS A 465 11.59 -7.09 66.61
CA LYS A 465 12.06 -6.37 65.41
C LYS A 465 11.84 -7.22 64.14
N ALA A 466 12.09 -8.51 64.20
CA ALA A 466 11.84 -9.41 63.07
C ALA A 466 10.36 -9.41 62.63
N ARG A 467 9.41 -9.34 63.59
CA ARG A 467 7.99 -9.25 63.28
C ARG A 467 7.59 -7.90 62.68
N GLU A 468 8.18 -6.79 63.20
CA GLU A 468 7.98 -5.47 62.63
C GLU A 468 8.49 -5.43 61.18
N LYS A 469 9.65 -6.03 60.91
CA LYS A 469 10.21 -6.15 59.56
C LYS A 469 9.44 -7.13 58.65
N GLU A 470 8.76 -8.12 59.23
CA GLU A 470 7.85 -9.01 58.49
C GLU A 470 6.64 -8.22 57.91
N ASP A 471 6.07 -7.32 58.68
CA ASP A 471 4.96 -6.47 58.21
C ASP A 471 5.44 -5.52 57.10
N GLU A 472 6.64 -4.90 57.24
CA GLU A 472 7.25 -4.08 56.18
C GLU A 472 7.50 -4.93 54.87
N TYR A 473 8.03 -6.14 55.02
CA TYR A 473 8.25 -7.06 53.90
C TYR A 473 6.95 -7.44 53.21
N ASN A 474 5.88 -7.78 53.97
CA ASN A 474 4.59 -8.13 53.41
C ASN A 474 3.94 -6.96 52.67
N ALA A 475 4.10 -5.72 53.17
CA ALA A 475 3.64 -4.52 52.49
C ALA A 475 4.40 -4.31 51.17
N ALA A 476 5.72 -4.37 51.18
CA ALA A 476 6.54 -4.25 49.98
C ALA A 476 6.24 -5.37 48.94
N LYS A 477 5.99 -6.59 49.41
CA LYS A 477 5.58 -7.71 48.57
C LYS A 477 4.23 -7.46 47.89
N ALA A 478 3.26 -6.90 48.61
CA ALA A 478 1.96 -6.55 48.02
C ALA A 478 2.09 -5.46 46.94
N GLU A 479 2.90 -4.43 47.20
CA GLU A 479 3.22 -3.36 46.26
C GLU A 479 3.93 -3.90 45.01
N MET A 480 4.91 -4.79 45.17
CA MET A 480 5.57 -5.48 44.04
C MET A 480 4.58 -6.29 43.19
N HIS A 481 3.61 -6.98 43.81
CA HIS A 481 2.60 -7.73 43.06
C HIS A 481 1.67 -6.80 42.26
N GLU A 482 1.31 -5.65 42.84
CA GLU A 482 0.51 -4.64 42.13
C GLU A 482 1.28 -4.06 40.95
N ALA A 483 2.54 -3.68 41.14
CA ALA A 483 3.42 -3.20 40.09
C ALA A 483 3.63 -4.28 38.98
N TYR A 484 3.75 -5.55 39.37
CA TYR A 484 3.81 -6.65 38.41
C TYR A 484 2.55 -6.72 37.53
N ASN A 485 1.37 -6.61 38.13
CA ASN A 485 0.12 -6.65 37.38
C ASN A 485 -0.03 -5.44 36.43
N GLN A 486 0.46 -4.27 36.85
CA GLN A 486 0.48 -3.07 35.99
C GLN A 486 1.40 -3.24 34.78
N ALA A 487 2.55 -3.91 34.93
CA ALA A 487 3.52 -4.10 33.86
C ALA A 487 3.24 -5.31 32.97
N TYR A 488 2.70 -6.40 33.53
CA TYR A 488 2.69 -7.71 32.89
C TYR A 488 1.30 -8.37 32.85
N SER A 489 0.22 -7.63 33.13
CA SER A 489 -1.13 -8.15 32.86
C SER A 489 -1.34 -8.36 31.35
N ASP A 490 -2.28 -9.22 30.99
CA ASP A 490 -2.60 -9.49 29.61
C ASP A 490 -3.00 -8.20 28.84
N ASP A 491 -3.75 -7.29 29.48
CA ASP A 491 -4.11 -6.00 28.88
C ASP A 491 -2.84 -5.11 28.67
N ALA A 492 -1.96 -5.00 29.67
CA ALA A 492 -0.75 -4.17 29.56
C ALA A 492 0.20 -4.68 28.46
N LEU A 493 0.40 -6.00 28.38
CA LEU A 493 1.24 -6.60 27.35
C LEU A 493 0.59 -6.49 25.96
N PHE A 494 -0.72 -6.68 25.87
CA PHE A 494 -1.46 -6.51 24.62
C PHE A 494 -1.35 -5.09 24.09
N ASP A 495 -1.56 -4.08 24.95
CA ASP A 495 -1.45 -2.67 24.60
C ASP A 495 -0.02 -2.33 24.13
N ALA A 496 1.00 -2.77 24.86
CA ALA A 496 2.41 -2.55 24.52
C ALA A 496 2.79 -3.19 23.17
N TYR A 497 2.44 -4.44 22.94
CA TYR A 497 2.74 -5.13 21.69
C TYR A 497 1.96 -4.56 20.50
N THR A 498 0.71 -4.14 20.71
CA THR A 498 -0.08 -3.48 19.68
C THR A 498 0.51 -2.11 19.33
N ALA A 499 0.96 -1.35 20.34
CA ALA A 499 1.64 -0.08 20.13
C ALA A 499 2.97 -0.25 19.36
N GLU A 500 3.79 -1.26 19.70
CA GLU A 500 5.01 -1.55 18.96
C GLU A 500 4.75 -1.78 17.47
N MET A 501 3.77 -2.62 17.15
CA MET A 501 3.40 -2.87 15.75
C MET A 501 2.82 -1.64 15.04
N GLN A 502 2.06 -0.82 15.76
CA GLN A 502 1.50 0.43 15.23
C GLN A 502 2.61 1.43 14.92
N TYR A 503 3.60 1.57 15.81
CA TYR A 503 4.76 2.42 15.61
C TYR A 503 5.56 2.00 14.38
N ASP A 504 5.88 0.72 14.25
CA ASP A 504 6.63 0.18 13.11
C ASP A 504 5.92 0.46 11.78
N LYS A 505 4.63 0.16 11.68
CA LYS A 505 3.83 0.41 10.47
C LYS A 505 3.76 1.89 10.11
N SER A 506 3.52 2.73 11.10
CA SER A 506 3.38 4.17 10.90
C SER A 506 4.69 4.79 10.45
N THR A 507 5.81 4.41 11.07
CA THR A 507 7.13 4.92 10.70
C THR A 507 7.62 4.36 9.36
N GLU A 508 7.31 3.11 9.01
CA GLU A 508 7.57 2.55 7.69
C GLU A 508 6.79 3.32 6.60
N PHE A 509 5.50 3.61 6.85
CA PHE A 509 4.71 4.43 5.94
C PHE A 509 5.31 5.82 5.73
N LEU A 510 5.75 6.50 6.81
CA LEU A 510 6.35 7.83 6.74
C LEU A 510 7.68 7.82 6.00
N LYS A 511 8.53 6.81 6.19
CA LYS A 511 9.79 6.63 5.44
C LYS A 511 9.56 6.42 3.95
N ASN A 512 8.53 5.65 3.59
CA ASN A 512 8.19 5.37 2.20
C ASN A 512 7.48 6.54 1.51
N ASN A 513 6.97 7.52 2.28
CA ASN A 513 6.29 8.72 1.79
C ASN A 513 6.91 9.98 2.38
N PRO A 514 8.19 10.30 2.11
CA PRO A 514 8.86 11.47 2.65
C PRO A 514 8.12 12.76 2.19
N SER A 515 8.20 13.81 3.01
CA SER A 515 7.73 15.13 2.61
C SER A 515 8.71 15.73 1.59
N ASP A 516 8.22 16.31 0.52
CA ASP A 516 9.05 16.88 -0.58
C ASP A 516 10.02 18.00 -0.14
N ASN A 517 10.02 18.37 1.16
CA ASN A 517 10.84 19.44 1.75
C ASN A 517 12.02 18.98 2.62
N ALA A 518 12.33 17.68 2.70
CA ALA A 518 13.50 17.20 3.42
C ALA A 518 14.73 17.16 2.50
N GLY A 519 15.40 18.31 2.34
CA GLY A 519 16.77 18.42 1.81
C GLY A 519 16.91 18.30 0.31
N GLY A 520 17.23 19.44 -0.34
CA GLY A 520 17.48 19.57 -1.77
C GLY A 520 18.34 18.46 -2.37
N SER A 521 17.75 17.73 -3.30
CA SER A 521 18.45 17.21 -4.47
C SER A 521 17.43 17.05 -5.58
N THR A 522 17.57 17.89 -6.57
CA THR A 522 16.90 17.94 -7.84
C THR A 522 16.87 16.58 -8.52
N ASN A 523 15.69 15.97 -8.62
CA ASN A 523 15.41 15.06 -9.71
C ASN A 523 14.15 15.56 -10.41
N THR A 524 14.37 16.53 -11.30
CA THR A 524 13.40 17.00 -12.27
C THR A 524 13.14 15.87 -13.28
N ASN A 525 12.18 15.02 -13.00
CA ASN A 525 11.45 14.29 -14.03
C ASN A 525 10.20 15.10 -14.39
N GLU A 526 10.42 16.20 -15.13
CA GLU A 526 9.35 16.81 -15.90
C GLU A 526 8.77 15.79 -16.89
N PRO A 527 7.46 15.56 -16.92
CA PRO A 527 6.87 14.89 -18.07
C PRO A 527 6.95 15.84 -19.27
N SER A 528 7.84 15.53 -20.18
CA SER A 528 8.03 16.19 -21.49
C SER A 528 6.74 16.11 -22.31
N THR A 529 5.83 17.05 -22.13
CA THR A 529 4.77 17.35 -23.10
C THR A 529 5.32 18.28 -24.18
N LYS A 530 6.14 17.73 -25.09
CA LYS A 530 6.38 18.34 -26.38
C LYS A 530 5.18 18.11 -27.28
N PHE A 531 4.18 18.97 -27.21
CA PHE A 531 3.27 19.14 -28.33
C PHE A 531 4.01 19.84 -29.47
N GLY A 532 4.34 19.06 -30.50
CA GLY A 532 4.93 19.55 -31.72
C GLY A 532 3.99 20.51 -32.43
N LYS A 533 4.42 21.77 -32.57
CA LYS A 533 3.87 22.69 -33.55
C LYS A 533 4.17 22.16 -34.94
N THR A 534 3.18 21.55 -35.60
CA THR A 534 3.24 21.30 -37.03
C THR A 534 3.15 22.64 -37.77
N LYS A 535 4.28 23.09 -38.31
CA LYS A 535 4.32 24.17 -39.29
C LYS A 535 3.55 23.73 -40.53
N GLY A 536 2.47 24.46 -40.84
CA GLY A 536 1.77 24.35 -42.10
C GLY A 536 2.71 24.63 -43.28
N SER A 537 2.89 23.62 -44.11
CA SER A 537 3.50 23.76 -45.42
C SER A 537 2.54 24.50 -46.34
N LYS A 538 2.91 25.71 -46.75
CA LYS A 538 2.37 26.35 -47.95
C LYS A 538 2.95 25.66 -49.16
N ASN A 539 2.13 25.02 -49.96
CA ASN A 539 2.43 24.76 -51.36
C ASN A 539 1.30 25.28 -52.24
N LYS A 540 1.75 25.93 -53.31
CA LYS A 540 1.14 26.62 -54.42
C LYS A 540 -0.17 26.03 -54.97
#